data_175bb1285eaa0ee7daf063dee93f8b81
#
_entry.id   175bb1285eaa0ee7daf063dee93f8b81
#
_cell.length_a   1.000
_cell.length_b   1.000
_cell.length_c   1.000
_cell.angle_alpha   90.00
_cell.angle_beta   90.00
_cell.angle_gamma   90.00
#
_symmetry.space_group_name_H-M   'P 1'
#
loop_
_entity.id
_entity.type
_entity.pdbx_description
1 polymer ?
#
loop_
_entity_poly.entity_id
_entity_poly.type
_entity_poly.pdbx_seq_one_letter_code
_entity_poly.pdbx_strand_id
1 'polypeptide(L)'
;MTALETISLSGRKKQVSNKEMTFLERLYLIAIIKGLWITIKHLFTRKVTIQYPEQVREMSPVYRGQHMLKRDEQGRENCTACGLCALSCPAEAITMKAAERTKEELHLYREEKYAEIYEINMLRCIFCGLCEEACPKDAIYLTTSKVLVPSSYEREDFIFGKDKLVMPLDVAMQNAQLKNAN
;
A
#
# COMPACT_ATOMS: atom_id res chain seq x y z
N MET A 1 -42.22 1.35 34.62
CA MET A 1 -41.07 2.18 34.13
C MET A 1 -40.13 1.26 33.38
N THR A 2 -40.20 1.26 32.06
CA THR A 2 -39.35 0.42 31.22
C THR A 2 -37.92 1.00 31.18
N ALA A 3 -36.96 0.23 31.67
CA ALA A 3 -35.55 0.62 31.63
C ALA A 3 -35.10 0.81 30.17
N LEU A 4 -34.61 1.99 29.85
CA LEU A 4 -33.97 2.29 28.57
C LEU A 4 -32.53 1.80 28.64
N GLU A 5 -32.21 0.72 27.94
CA GLU A 5 -30.83 0.31 27.73
C GLU A 5 -30.19 1.14 26.60
N THR A 6 -29.09 1.79 26.91
CA THR A 6 -28.29 2.54 25.92
C THR A 6 -27.11 1.71 25.46
N ILE A 7 -27.12 1.29 24.20
CA ILE A 7 -25.99 0.62 23.58
C ILE A 7 -25.15 1.66 22.84
N SER A 8 -23.89 1.81 23.25
CA SER A 8 -22.93 2.69 22.59
C SER A 8 -22.14 1.92 21.53
N LEU A 9 -22.43 2.16 20.26
CA LEU A 9 -21.66 1.67 19.11
C LEU A 9 -20.95 2.86 18.46
N SER A 10 -19.63 2.84 18.43
CA SER A 10 -18.77 3.85 17.79
C SER A 10 -19.12 5.31 18.14
N GLY A 11 -19.31 5.61 19.42
CA GLY A 11 -19.55 6.98 19.90
C GLY A 11 -20.97 7.51 19.66
N ARG A 12 -21.84 6.78 18.96
CA ARG A 12 -23.27 7.13 18.78
C ARG A 12 -24.12 6.32 19.74
N LYS A 13 -24.76 7.01 20.69
CA LYS A 13 -25.72 6.39 21.60
C LYS A 13 -27.03 6.13 20.83
N LYS A 14 -27.43 4.86 20.72
CA LYS A 14 -28.73 4.49 20.17
C LYS A 14 -29.64 4.09 21.34
N GLN A 15 -30.75 4.80 21.47
CA GLN A 15 -31.79 4.40 22.43
C GLN A 15 -32.62 3.25 21.86
N VAL A 16 -32.66 2.14 22.56
CA VAL A 16 -33.54 1.01 22.25
C VAL A 16 -34.72 1.07 23.15
N SER A 17 -35.92 1.12 22.60
CA SER A 17 -37.20 1.14 23.34
C SER A 17 -37.84 -0.24 23.26
N ASN A 18 -38.13 -0.85 24.43
CA ASN A 18 -38.88 -2.09 24.54
C ASN A 18 -40.42 -1.86 24.63
N LYS A 19 -40.88 -0.79 23.97
CA LYS A 19 -42.32 -0.51 23.94
C LYS A 19 -43.05 -1.58 23.12
N GLU A 20 -44.20 -2.07 23.64
CA GLU A 20 -45.07 -2.95 22.90
C GLU A 20 -45.56 -2.27 21.61
N MET A 21 -45.47 -2.99 20.49
CA MET A 21 -45.88 -2.46 19.19
C MET A 21 -47.40 -2.43 19.09
N THR A 22 -47.91 -1.31 18.54
CA THR A 22 -49.32 -1.19 18.18
C THR A 22 -49.67 -2.07 16.99
N PHE A 23 -50.97 -2.35 16.79
CA PHE A 23 -51.41 -3.19 15.65
C PHE A 23 -50.93 -2.70 14.30
N LEU A 24 -50.89 -1.36 14.06
CA LEU A 24 -50.37 -0.75 12.83
C LEU A 24 -48.87 -0.92 12.69
N GLU A 25 -48.13 -0.87 13.80
CA GLU A 25 -46.66 -1.11 13.79
C GLU A 25 -46.36 -2.59 13.53
N ARG A 26 -47.20 -3.52 13.92
CA ARG A 26 -47.08 -4.97 13.62
C ARG A 26 -47.29 -5.27 12.12
N LEU A 27 -48.06 -4.48 11.41
CA LEU A 27 -48.23 -4.64 9.96
C LEU A 27 -46.97 -4.24 9.15
N TYR A 28 -46.02 -3.57 9.77
CA TYR A 28 -44.74 -3.16 9.14
C TYR A 28 -44.88 -2.37 7.82
N LEU A 29 -46.09 -2.10 7.33
CA LEU A 29 -46.34 -1.44 6.04
C LEU A 29 -45.67 -0.07 5.94
N ILE A 30 -45.75 0.72 7.00
CA ILE A 30 -45.15 2.07 7.04
C ILE A 30 -43.62 1.95 7.01
N ALA A 31 -43.03 0.97 7.70
CA ALA A 31 -41.60 0.73 7.69
C ALA A 31 -41.10 0.26 6.32
N ILE A 32 -41.87 -0.59 5.64
CA ILE A 32 -41.57 -1.08 4.29
C ILE A 32 -41.62 0.08 3.28
N ILE A 33 -42.68 0.90 3.30
CA ILE A 33 -42.84 2.07 2.41
C ILE A 33 -41.67 3.05 2.63
N LYS A 34 -41.31 3.31 3.88
CA LYS A 34 -40.16 4.17 4.21
C LYS A 34 -38.85 3.58 3.70
N GLY A 35 -38.65 2.27 3.83
CA GLY A 35 -37.47 1.57 3.27
C GLY A 35 -37.42 1.68 1.74
N LEU A 36 -38.54 1.42 1.06
CA LEU A 36 -38.65 1.55 -0.39
C LEU A 36 -38.36 2.99 -0.86
N TRP A 37 -38.85 3.98 -0.14
CA TRP A 37 -38.57 5.37 -0.46
C TRP A 37 -37.08 5.72 -0.39
N ILE A 38 -36.38 5.17 0.61
CA ILE A 38 -34.92 5.35 0.75
C ILE A 38 -34.20 4.69 -0.44
N THR A 39 -34.57 3.49 -0.85
CA THR A 39 -33.93 2.81 -1.99
C THR A 39 -34.20 3.52 -3.30
N ILE A 40 -35.43 4.02 -3.53
CA ILE A 40 -35.77 4.85 -4.70
C ILE A 40 -34.92 6.12 -4.73
N LYS A 41 -34.75 6.79 -3.60
CA LYS A 41 -33.87 7.96 -3.52
C LYS A 41 -32.43 7.62 -3.91
N HIS A 42 -31.92 6.48 -3.47
CA HIS A 42 -30.57 6.04 -3.84
C HIS A 42 -30.44 5.64 -5.32
N LEU A 43 -31.52 5.21 -5.99
CA LEU A 43 -31.52 4.93 -7.42
C LEU A 43 -31.15 6.17 -8.26
N PHE A 44 -31.61 7.36 -7.82
CA PHE A 44 -31.34 8.63 -8.50
C PHE A 44 -30.07 9.35 -8.03
N THR A 45 -29.34 8.81 -7.03
CA THR A 45 -28.07 9.39 -6.61
C THR A 45 -26.96 9.04 -7.58
N ARG A 46 -26.01 9.98 -7.76
CA ARG A 46 -24.83 9.74 -8.60
C ARG A 46 -24.03 8.55 -8.07
N LYS A 47 -23.67 7.65 -8.98
CA LYS A 47 -22.82 6.48 -8.65
C LYS A 47 -21.45 6.93 -8.16
N VAL A 48 -20.97 6.33 -7.08
CA VAL A 48 -19.64 6.60 -6.50
C VAL A 48 -18.60 5.56 -6.97
N THR A 49 -19.08 4.48 -7.61
CA THR A 49 -18.22 3.41 -8.11
C THR A 49 -17.35 3.87 -9.28
N ILE A 50 -16.08 3.50 -9.23
CA ILE A 50 -15.11 3.74 -10.29
C ILE A 50 -15.10 2.52 -11.20
N GLN A 51 -15.15 2.74 -12.52
CA GLN A 51 -15.11 1.67 -13.51
C GLN A 51 -13.65 1.34 -13.84
N TYR A 52 -13.13 0.34 -13.17
CA TYR A 52 -11.82 -0.23 -13.50
C TYR A 52 -11.96 -1.16 -14.72
N PRO A 53 -11.05 -1.16 -15.72
CA PRO A 53 -9.73 -0.48 -15.72
C PRO A 53 -9.73 0.94 -16.35
N GLU A 54 -10.86 1.42 -16.90
CA GLU A 54 -10.95 2.71 -17.63
C GLU A 54 -10.63 3.89 -16.69
N GLN A 55 -11.05 3.76 -15.44
CA GLN A 55 -10.79 4.75 -14.41
C GLN A 55 -10.04 4.11 -13.26
N VAL A 56 -8.85 4.62 -12.95
CA VAL A 56 -8.03 4.18 -11.81
C VAL A 56 -8.12 5.21 -10.70
N ARG A 57 -8.25 4.74 -9.47
CA ARG A 57 -8.28 5.61 -8.28
C ARG A 57 -6.90 6.25 -8.10
N GLU A 58 -6.89 7.56 -7.87
CA GLU A 58 -5.69 8.25 -7.37
C GLU A 58 -5.35 7.77 -5.97
N MET A 59 -4.12 7.31 -5.79
CA MET A 59 -3.64 6.85 -4.50
C MET A 59 -3.19 8.04 -3.66
N SER A 60 -3.40 7.93 -2.35
CA SER A 60 -2.91 8.92 -1.40
C SER A 60 -1.38 9.02 -1.48
N PRO A 61 -0.77 10.21 -1.32
CA PRO A 61 0.68 10.38 -1.29
C PRO A 61 1.36 9.62 -0.14
N VAL A 62 0.62 9.24 0.90
CA VAL A 62 1.11 8.41 2.01
C VAL A 62 0.84 6.90 1.81
N TYR A 63 0.37 6.50 0.62
CA TYR A 63 0.10 5.10 0.31
C TYR A 63 1.41 4.31 0.25
N ARG A 64 1.44 3.16 0.91
CA ARG A 64 2.57 2.25 0.94
C ARG A 64 2.35 1.12 -0.07
N GLY A 65 2.80 1.34 -1.29
CA GLY A 65 2.69 0.37 -2.37
C GLY A 65 3.92 -0.53 -2.50
N GLN A 66 4.26 -0.91 -3.73
CA GLN A 66 5.38 -1.80 -4.01
C GLN A 66 6.72 -1.16 -3.63
N HIS A 67 7.61 -1.95 -3.05
CA HIS A 67 8.99 -1.54 -2.77
C HIS A 67 9.76 -1.35 -4.06
N MET A 68 10.58 -0.30 -4.09
CA MET A 68 11.51 -0.03 -5.19
C MET A 68 12.85 0.43 -4.65
N LEU A 69 13.93 -0.01 -5.33
CA LEU A 69 15.30 0.45 -5.07
C LEU A 69 15.63 1.60 -6.01
N LYS A 70 16.00 2.73 -5.43
CA LYS A 70 16.34 3.95 -6.18
C LYS A 70 17.69 3.82 -6.88
N ARG A 71 17.77 4.49 -8.03
CA ARG A 71 19.02 4.80 -8.72
C ARG A 71 19.35 6.27 -8.56
N ASP A 72 20.62 6.62 -8.66
CA ASP A 72 21.07 8.00 -8.71
C ASP A 72 20.82 8.64 -10.10
N GLU A 73 21.17 9.89 -10.25
CA GLU A 73 21.00 10.65 -11.50
C GLU A 73 21.84 10.09 -12.67
N GLN A 74 22.90 9.34 -12.36
CA GLN A 74 23.72 8.62 -13.33
C GLN A 74 23.24 7.20 -13.62
N GLY A 75 22.11 6.78 -13.03
CA GLY A 75 21.53 5.45 -13.20
C GLY A 75 22.16 4.35 -12.34
N ARG A 76 23.07 4.70 -11.40
CA ARG A 76 23.72 3.73 -10.50
C ARG A 76 22.83 3.41 -9.30
N GLU A 77 22.94 2.20 -8.79
CA GLU A 77 22.21 1.78 -7.59
C GLU A 77 22.73 2.49 -6.33
N ASN A 78 21.81 2.99 -5.50
CA ASN A 78 22.13 3.69 -4.25
C ASN A 78 22.36 2.74 -3.07
N CYS A 79 21.94 1.48 -3.17
CA CYS A 79 22.01 0.52 -2.07
C CYS A 79 23.43 0.08 -1.79
N THR A 80 23.87 0.24 -0.53
CA THR A 80 25.21 -0.15 -0.05
C THR A 80 25.21 -1.46 0.74
N ALA A 81 24.11 -2.20 0.72
CA ALA A 81 23.94 -3.44 1.51
C ALA A 81 24.35 -3.30 2.98
N CYS A 82 23.95 -2.21 3.64
CA CYS A 82 24.29 -1.98 5.05
C CYS A 82 23.50 -2.87 6.02
N GLY A 83 22.40 -3.50 5.58
CA GLY A 83 21.60 -4.42 6.37
C GLY A 83 20.56 -3.78 7.28
N LEU A 84 20.53 -2.47 7.45
CA LEU A 84 19.62 -1.79 8.39
C LEU A 84 18.15 -2.02 8.07
N CYS A 85 17.77 -2.05 6.79
CA CYS A 85 16.39 -2.33 6.38
C CYS A 85 15.95 -3.77 6.72
N ALA A 86 16.85 -4.75 6.61
CA ALA A 86 16.59 -6.13 7.02
C ALA A 86 16.44 -6.23 8.54
N LEU A 87 17.32 -5.56 9.29
CA LEU A 87 17.31 -5.54 10.76
C LEU A 87 16.04 -4.85 11.32
N SER A 88 15.55 -3.80 10.64
CA SER A 88 14.34 -3.08 11.04
C SER A 88 13.05 -3.76 10.62
N CYS A 89 13.13 -4.85 9.84
CA CYS A 89 11.93 -5.53 9.34
C CYS A 89 11.32 -6.44 10.40
N PRO A 90 10.11 -6.13 10.94
CA PRO A 90 9.49 -6.96 11.99
C PRO A 90 9.03 -8.32 11.47
N ALA A 91 8.87 -8.46 10.14
CA ALA A 91 8.42 -9.69 9.49
C ALA A 91 9.57 -10.52 8.92
N GLU A 92 10.84 -10.07 9.11
CA GLU A 92 12.04 -10.73 8.55
C GLU A 92 11.88 -11.08 7.05
N ALA A 93 11.28 -10.14 6.30
CA ALA A 93 10.93 -10.35 4.90
C ALA A 93 12.08 -10.03 3.93
N ILE A 94 13.15 -9.37 4.40
CA ILE A 94 14.24 -8.87 3.56
C ILE A 94 15.48 -9.73 3.76
N THR A 95 15.98 -10.27 2.65
CA THR A 95 17.25 -11.00 2.61
C THR A 95 18.22 -10.24 1.71
N MET A 96 19.48 -10.11 2.16
CA MET A 96 20.49 -9.45 1.35
C MET A 96 21.85 -10.09 1.51
N LYS A 97 22.66 -10.04 0.45
CA LYS A 97 24.08 -10.40 0.44
C LYS A 97 24.88 -9.25 -0.14
N ALA A 98 25.90 -8.82 0.58
CA ALA A 98 26.78 -7.77 0.13
C ALA A 98 27.93 -8.33 -0.70
N ALA A 99 28.38 -7.53 -1.69
CA ALA A 99 29.61 -7.75 -2.44
C ALA A 99 30.36 -6.43 -2.61
N GLU A 100 31.60 -6.51 -3.05
CA GLU A 100 32.43 -5.38 -3.42
C GLU A 100 32.47 -5.26 -4.94
N ARG A 101 32.25 -4.05 -5.46
CA ARG A 101 32.26 -3.79 -6.91
C ARG A 101 33.68 -3.86 -7.46
N THR A 102 33.79 -4.34 -8.68
CA THR A 102 35.01 -4.24 -9.47
C THR A 102 35.14 -2.84 -10.12
N LYS A 103 36.35 -2.54 -10.64
CA LYS A 103 36.58 -1.25 -11.35
C LYS A 103 35.69 -1.09 -12.61
N GLU A 104 35.27 -2.20 -13.20
CA GLU A 104 34.42 -2.22 -14.40
C GLU A 104 32.97 -1.89 -14.08
N GLU A 105 32.51 -2.15 -12.84
CA GLU A 105 31.14 -1.97 -12.38
C GLU A 105 30.86 -0.56 -11.80
N LEU A 106 31.80 0.37 -11.94
CA LEU A 106 31.66 1.76 -11.49
C LEU A 106 30.42 2.46 -12.05
N HIS A 107 29.96 2.05 -13.21
CA HIS A 107 28.76 2.59 -13.87
C HIS A 107 27.45 2.02 -13.35
N LEU A 108 27.49 0.88 -12.61
CA LEU A 108 26.31 0.19 -12.07
C LEU A 108 26.03 0.55 -10.60
N TYR A 109 27.08 0.70 -9.81
CA TYR A 109 26.98 0.88 -8.37
C TYR A 109 27.66 2.15 -7.92
N ARG A 110 26.98 2.92 -7.08
CA ARG A 110 27.49 4.20 -6.58
C ARG A 110 28.67 4.02 -5.61
N GLU A 111 28.52 3.08 -4.70
CA GLU A 111 29.49 2.83 -3.63
C GLU A 111 30.31 1.57 -3.93
N GLU A 112 31.43 1.40 -3.24
CA GLU A 112 32.30 0.25 -3.38
C GLU A 112 31.61 -1.05 -2.93
N LYS A 113 30.90 -0.98 -1.81
CA LYS A 113 30.05 -2.06 -1.30
C LYS A 113 28.62 -1.92 -1.84
N TYR A 114 28.09 -2.98 -2.41
CA TYR A 114 26.74 -3.02 -2.97
C TYR A 114 25.98 -4.30 -2.59
N ALA A 115 24.68 -4.34 -2.84
CA ALA A 115 23.88 -5.54 -2.65
C ALA A 115 23.97 -6.43 -3.91
N GLU A 116 24.70 -7.53 -3.82
CA GLU A 116 24.73 -8.58 -4.85
C GLU A 116 23.37 -9.24 -4.95
N ILE A 117 22.83 -9.68 -3.81
CA ILE A 117 21.49 -10.22 -3.67
C ILE A 117 20.69 -9.27 -2.78
N TYR A 118 19.51 -8.91 -3.24
CA TYR A 118 18.53 -8.18 -2.47
C TYR A 118 17.15 -8.74 -2.80
N GLU A 119 16.51 -9.34 -1.83
CA GLU A 119 15.24 -10.02 -2.00
C GLU A 119 14.25 -9.63 -0.93
N ILE A 120 12.99 -9.44 -1.32
CA ILE A 120 11.88 -9.20 -0.40
C ILE A 120 10.84 -10.29 -0.61
N ASN A 121 10.52 -11.03 0.45
CA ASN A 121 9.43 -11.98 0.44
C ASN A 121 8.10 -11.25 0.64
N MET A 122 7.35 -11.06 -0.44
CA MET A 122 6.08 -10.31 -0.45
C MET A 122 4.95 -11.00 0.31
N LEU A 123 5.05 -12.32 0.56
CA LEU A 123 4.10 -13.04 1.41
C LEU A 123 4.33 -12.78 2.91
N ARG A 124 5.56 -12.43 3.30
CA ARG A 124 5.87 -12.05 4.67
C ARG A 124 5.73 -10.56 4.92
N CYS A 125 5.97 -9.75 3.90
CA CYS A 125 5.97 -8.31 4.01
C CYS A 125 4.59 -7.77 4.42
N ILE A 126 4.56 -6.93 5.46
CA ILE A 126 3.34 -6.26 5.95
C ILE A 126 3.20 -4.81 5.47
N PHE A 127 4.07 -4.36 4.57
CA PHE A 127 4.07 -3.00 4.00
C PHE A 127 4.09 -1.88 5.07
N CYS A 128 4.80 -2.09 6.18
CA CYS A 128 4.87 -1.12 7.29
C CYS A 128 5.71 0.13 7.01
N GLY A 129 6.65 0.08 6.04
CA GLY A 129 7.52 1.21 5.67
C GLY A 129 8.77 1.38 6.53
N LEU A 130 8.98 0.59 7.59
CA LEU A 130 10.16 0.72 8.46
C LEU A 130 11.49 0.52 7.73
N CYS A 131 11.51 -0.25 6.64
CA CYS A 131 12.70 -0.43 5.80
C CYS A 131 13.10 0.86 5.07
N GLU A 132 12.12 1.68 4.67
CA GLU A 132 12.33 3.00 4.06
C GLU A 132 12.88 3.98 5.10
N GLU A 133 12.26 4.05 6.27
CA GLU A 133 12.67 4.93 7.38
C GLU A 133 14.08 4.58 7.91
N ALA A 134 14.43 3.29 7.94
CA ALA A 134 15.72 2.82 8.43
C ALA A 134 16.87 3.00 7.42
N CYS A 135 16.60 3.35 6.17
CA CYS A 135 17.62 3.42 5.13
C CYS A 135 18.39 4.75 5.15
N PRO A 136 19.69 4.77 5.57
CA PRO A 136 20.45 6.02 5.65
C PRO A 136 20.84 6.59 4.28
N LYS A 137 20.74 5.79 3.22
CA LYS A 137 21.06 6.19 1.84
C LYS A 137 19.81 6.50 1.01
N ASP A 138 18.61 6.43 1.63
CA ASP A 138 17.33 6.59 0.92
C ASP A 138 17.25 5.72 -0.35
N ALA A 139 17.81 4.51 -0.25
CA ALA A 139 17.95 3.60 -1.38
C ALA A 139 16.69 2.77 -1.64
N ILE A 140 15.87 2.52 -0.62
CA ILE A 140 14.59 1.81 -0.72
C ILE A 140 13.45 2.74 -0.37
N TYR A 141 12.35 2.64 -1.11
CA TYR A 141 11.12 3.37 -0.82
C TYR A 141 9.89 2.57 -1.25
N LEU A 142 8.73 2.94 -0.72
CA LEU A 142 7.45 2.36 -1.12
C LEU A 142 6.78 3.31 -2.12
N THR A 143 6.51 2.81 -3.33
CA THR A 143 5.87 3.63 -4.37
C THR A 143 4.40 3.89 -4.07
N THR A 144 3.94 5.10 -4.37
CA THR A 144 2.53 5.47 -4.26
C THR A 144 1.72 5.12 -5.52
N SER A 145 2.39 4.87 -6.64
CA SER A 145 1.74 4.68 -7.95
C SER A 145 1.46 3.22 -8.31
N LYS A 146 2.18 2.27 -7.72
CA LYS A 146 2.00 0.85 -8.02
C LYS A 146 1.36 0.12 -6.87
N VAL A 147 0.17 -0.38 -7.09
CA VAL A 147 -0.46 -1.38 -6.21
C VAL A 147 0.13 -2.73 -6.55
N LEU A 148 0.70 -3.39 -5.57
CA LEU A 148 1.15 -4.76 -5.74
C LEU A 148 -0.07 -5.67 -5.83
N VAL A 149 -0.23 -6.32 -6.98
CA VAL A 149 -1.22 -7.38 -7.19
C VAL A 149 -0.45 -8.64 -7.59
N PRO A 150 0.18 -9.32 -6.65
CA PRO A 150 0.83 -10.58 -6.96
C PRO A 150 -0.23 -11.61 -7.28
N SER A 151 -0.12 -12.23 -8.45
CA SER A 151 -1.01 -13.29 -8.89
C SER A 151 -0.16 -14.46 -9.41
N SER A 152 0.13 -15.40 -8.52
CA SER A 152 0.83 -16.62 -8.87
C SER A 152 0.35 -17.77 -7.99
N TYR A 153 0.51 -19.01 -8.48
CA TYR A 153 0.27 -20.22 -7.72
C TYR A 153 1.51 -20.71 -6.99
N GLU A 154 2.70 -20.24 -7.42
CA GLU A 154 3.99 -20.65 -6.86
C GLU A 154 4.48 -19.63 -5.81
N ARG A 155 4.98 -20.13 -4.68
CA ARG A 155 5.49 -19.28 -3.60
C ARG A 155 6.75 -18.51 -3.97
N GLU A 156 7.56 -19.07 -4.83
CA GLU A 156 8.83 -18.51 -5.28
C GLU A 156 8.64 -17.22 -6.07
N ASP A 157 7.53 -17.10 -6.80
CA ASP A 157 7.19 -15.90 -7.55
C ASP A 157 6.94 -14.66 -6.69
N PHE A 158 6.67 -14.88 -5.39
CA PHE A 158 6.49 -13.81 -4.42
C PHE A 158 7.81 -13.36 -3.75
N ILE A 159 8.92 -13.97 -4.10
CA ILE A 159 10.24 -13.49 -3.73
C ILE A 159 10.68 -12.50 -4.81
N PHE A 160 10.66 -11.23 -4.46
CA PHE A 160 11.04 -10.17 -5.40
C PHE A 160 12.52 -9.89 -5.26
N GLY A 161 13.27 -10.27 -6.28
CA GLY A 161 14.68 -9.98 -6.42
C GLY A 161 14.94 -8.57 -6.98
N LYS A 162 16.19 -8.23 -7.19
CA LYS A 162 16.63 -6.95 -7.78
C LYS A 162 16.02 -6.68 -9.15
N ASP A 163 15.77 -7.70 -9.93
CA ASP A 163 15.11 -7.64 -11.25
C ASP A 163 13.75 -6.95 -11.21
N LYS A 164 12.98 -7.20 -10.14
CA LYS A 164 11.64 -6.61 -9.93
C LYS A 164 11.66 -5.36 -9.06
N LEU A 165 12.69 -5.17 -8.22
CA LEU A 165 12.77 -4.12 -7.22
C LEU A 165 13.53 -2.88 -7.70
N VAL A 166 14.54 -3.04 -8.58
CA VAL A 166 15.34 -1.90 -9.02
C VAL A 166 14.56 -1.03 -9.99
N MET A 167 14.59 0.28 -9.76
CA MET A 167 13.94 1.26 -10.62
C MET A 167 14.46 1.16 -12.05
N PRO A 168 13.59 1.08 -13.08
CA PRO A 168 13.98 1.11 -14.47
C PRO A 168 14.77 2.40 -14.81
N LEU A 169 15.75 2.29 -15.70
CA LEU A 169 16.65 3.41 -16.04
C LEU A 169 15.93 4.61 -16.66
N ASP A 170 14.93 4.38 -17.49
CA ASP A 170 14.08 5.39 -18.10
C ASP A 170 13.34 6.24 -17.05
N VAL A 171 12.79 5.60 -16.02
CA VAL A 171 12.11 6.29 -14.90
C VAL A 171 13.12 7.06 -14.05
N ALA A 172 14.32 6.51 -13.82
CA ALA A 172 15.36 7.18 -13.07
C ALA A 172 15.84 8.47 -13.78
N MET A 173 16.02 8.41 -15.09
CA MET A 173 16.40 9.57 -15.91
C MET A 173 15.31 10.65 -15.98
N GLN A 174 14.04 10.26 -16.08
CA GLN A 174 12.91 11.21 -16.02
C GLN A 174 12.85 11.94 -14.68
N ASN A 175 13.04 11.23 -13.57
CA ASN A 175 13.06 11.84 -12.23
C ASN A 175 14.26 12.81 -12.06
N ALA A 176 15.41 12.51 -12.64
CA ALA A 176 16.57 13.40 -12.63
C ALA A 176 16.30 14.70 -13.43
N GLN A 177 15.65 14.60 -14.59
CA GLN A 177 15.28 15.77 -15.39
C GLN A 177 14.27 16.68 -14.68
N LEU A 178 13.27 16.11 -13.99
CA LEU A 178 12.28 16.87 -13.22
C LEU A 178 12.90 17.60 -12.02
N LYS A 179 13.92 17.04 -11.37
CA LYS A 179 14.65 17.70 -10.28
C LYS A 179 15.50 18.89 -10.78
N ASN A 180 16.06 18.80 -11.98
CA ASN A 180 16.88 19.86 -12.56
C ASN A 180 16.05 20.99 -13.19
N ALA A 181 14.73 20.81 -13.35
CA ALA A 181 13.81 21.79 -13.90
C ALA A 181 13.13 22.68 -12.83
N ASN A 182 13.30 22.35 -11.54
CA ASN A 182 12.83 23.12 -10.37
C ASN A 182 14.00 23.76 -9.62
#